data_cbd50357c78a78bda89e21dad2847117
#
_entry.id   cbd50357c78a78bda89e21dad2847117
#
_cell.length_a   1.000
_cell.length_b   1.000
_cell.length_c   1.000
_cell.angle_alpha   90.00
_cell.angle_beta   90.00
_cell.angle_gamma   90.00
#
_symmetry.space_group_name_H-M   'P 1'
#
loop_
_entity.id
_entity.type
_entity.pdbx_description
1 polymer ?
#
loop_
_entity_poly.entity_id
_entity_poly.type
_entity_poly.pdbx_seq_one_letter_code
_entity_poly.pdbx_strand_id
1 'polypeptide(L)'
;MSSWQFDGVVRLTRIGVSFVLFTIFVGFAAINTGNNALYIGLSFMLGALLLSGIASKGGLKHLRVDFERVDEAWAGRAARGRLRVVNRSRIWNVRDLILTSPELAAPVFVAVVERRREVHLDTTFLFHHRGLVQLNTIDLYTRYPFGFFLKKRRVKIRGDVVVYPRLLDAEAARERFRPIDGEQHSASRPGPGSDVHAFREYTRGDSLRHVAWKKSASLGRWIIKQTELEAGRAVHVVVDPYKPRGVPDDDFEQMVSEAATFVHEALRRGFEVVVSMPRLELRADREIFRALALIEPLQEPFVPIVDRNSVVFAVRRSDERKSA
;
A
#
# COMPACT_ATOMS: atom_id res chain seq x y z
N MET A 1 7.85 -38.52 -17.40
CA MET A 1 9.12 -38.39 -16.64
C MET A 1 9.13 -37.00 -16.04
N SER A 2 8.70 -36.87 -14.78
CA SER A 2 8.61 -35.57 -14.10
C SER A 2 9.98 -35.28 -13.47
N SER A 3 10.62 -34.24 -13.97
CA SER A 3 11.86 -33.70 -13.42
C SER A 3 11.60 -33.24 -11.97
N TRP A 4 12.23 -33.91 -11.04
CA TRP A 4 12.26 -33.57 -9.62
C TRP A 4 13.20 -32.36 -9.42
N GLN A 5 12.74 -31.16 -9.75
CA GLN A 5 13.46 -29.95 -9.36
C GLN A 5 13.16 -29.66 -7.89
N PHE A 6 14.16 -29.84 -7.05
CA PHE A 6 14.16 -29.45 -5.65
C PHE A 6 14.41 -27.93 -5.57
N ASP A 7 13.37 -27.11 -5.65
CA ASP A 7 13.44 -25.65 -5.45
C ASP A 7 13.60 -25.23 -3.97
N GLY A 8 14.00 -26.15 -3.10
CA GLY A 8 14.09 -25.88 -1.66
C GLY A 8 15.53 -25.90 -1.17
N VAL A 9 16.03 -24.76 -0.69
CA VAL A 9 17.31 -24.72 0.01
C VAL A 9 17.11 -25.25 1.43
N VAL A 10 17.86 -26.31 1.80
CA VAL A 10 17.92 -26.84 3.15
C VAL A 10 19.26 -26.42 3.75
N ARG A 11 19.23 -25.70 4.86
CA ARG A 11 20.43 -25.30 5.60
C ARG A 11 20.38 -25.86 7.00
N LEU A 12 21.52 -26.36 7.49
CA LEU A 12 21.66 -26.72 8.87
C LEU A 12 21.68 -25.46 9.74
N THR A 13 20.90 -25.45 10.81
CA THR A 13 20.92 -24.35 11.79
C THR A 13 22.11 -24.45 12.71
N ARG A 14 22.40 -23.38 13.47
CA ARG A 14 23.45 -23.45 14.52
C ARG A 14 23.15 -24.56 15.53
N ILE A 15 21.89 -24.71 15.94
CA ILE A 15 21.42 -25.78 16.82
C ILE A 15 21.65 -27.15 16.16
N GLY A 16 21.34 -27.29 14.88
CA GLY A 16 21.55 -28.51 14.12
C GLY A 16 23.03 -28.88 14.04
N VAL A 17 23.93 -27.92 13.79
CA VAL A 17 25.38 -28.14 13.78
C VAL A 17 25.85 -28.62 15.16
N SER A 18 25.47 -27.92 16.24
CA SER A 18 25.85 -28.32 17.61
C SER A 18 25.34 -29.71 17.96
N PHE A 19 24.09 -30.02 17.54
CA PHE A 19 23.49 -31.32 17.77
C PHE A 19 24.22 -32.44 17.01
N VAL A 20 24.60 -32.20 15.75
CA VAL A 20 25.41 -33.17 14.97
C VAL A 20 26.78 -33.41 15.60
N LEU A 21 27.47 -32.32 15.99
CA LEU A 21 28.78 -32.44 16.66
C LEU A 21 28.67 -33.22 17.98
N PHE A 22 27.63 -32.94 18.77
CA PHE A 22 27.35 -33.65 20.00
C PHE A 22 27.03 -35.15 19.75
N THR A 23 26.26 -35.44 18.69
CA THR A 23 25.98 -36.83 18.29
C THR A 23 27.25 -37.59 17.92
N ILE A 24 28.17 -36.96 17.19
CA ILE A 24 29.48 -37.54 16.85
C ILE A 24 30.30 -37.81 18.12
N PHE A 25 30.32 -36.84 19.05
CA PHE A 25 31.04 -36.99 20.34
C PHE A 25 30.48 -38.15 21.15
N VAL A 26 29.17 -38.28 21.29
CA VAL A 26 28.51 -39.41 21.97
C VAL A 26 28.82 -40.72 21.27
N GLY A 27 28.83 -40.73 19.94
CA GLY A 27 29.20 -41.93 19.16
C GLY A 27 30.63 -42.38 19.42
N PHE A 28 31.58 -41.44 19.45
CA PHE A 28 32.97 -41.72 19.79
C PHE A 28 33.11 -42.24 21.21
N ALA A 29 32.42 -41.61 22.18
CA ALA A 29 32.40 -42.06 23.55
C ALA A 29 31.81 -43.49 23.71
N ALA A 30 30.72 -43.78 22.99
CA ALA A 30 30.06 -45.08 22.99
C ALA A 30 31.01 -46.21 22.52
N ILE A 31 31.74 -45.97 21.42
CA ILE A 31 32.71 -46.94 20.88
C ILE A 31 33.86 -47.14 21.84
N ASN A 32 34.38 -46.06 22.44
CA ASN A 32 35.53 -46.13 23.31
C ASN A 32 35.23 -46.79 24.68
N THR A 33 34.03 -46.62 25.22
CA THR A 33 33.63 -47.12 26.53
C THR A 33 32.91 -48.48 26.48
N GLY A 34 32.39 -48.87 25.32
CA GLY A 34 31.55 -50.06 25.17
C GLY A 34 30.22 -50.01 25.94
N ASN A 35 29.78 -48.82 26.39
CA ASN A 35 28.62 -48.67 27.26
C ASN A 35 27.30 -48.68 26.46
N ASN A 36 26.44 -49.68 26.75
CA ASN A 36 25.15 -49.85 26.08
C ASN A 36 24.22 -48.66 26.21
N ALA A 37 24.27 -47.91 27.32
CA ALA A 37 23.45 -46.72 27.51
C ALA A 37 23.83 -45.62 26.52
N LEU A 38 25.11 -45.47 26.20
CA LEU A 38 25.58 -44.51 25.18
C LEU A 38 25.11 -44.90 23.77
N TYR A 39 25.10 -46.20 23.44
CA TYR A 39 24.55 -46.66 22.14
C TYR A 39 23.06 -46.42 22.03
N ILE A 40 22.30 -46.60 23.10
CA ILE A 40 20.86 -46.25 23.12
C ILE A 40 20.69 -44.75 22.91
N GLY A 41 21.42 -43.90 23.62
CA GLY A 41 21.41 -42.45 23.46
C GLY A 41 21.75 -42.02 22.03
N LEU A 42 22.80 -42.58 21.46
CA LEU A 42 23.21 -42.34 20.07
C LEU A 42 22.12 -42.72 19.08
N SER A 43 21.45 -43.87 19.28
CA SER A 43 20.34 -44.29 18.40
C SER A 43 19.16 -43.33 18.42
N PHE A 44 18.79 -42.79 19.60
CA PHE A 44 17.78 -41.74 19.70
C PHE A 44 18.18 -40.44 18.98
N MET A 45 19.46 -40.04 19.13
CA MET A 45 19.96 -38.83 18.48
C MET A 45 19.96 -38.97 16.94
N LEU A 46 20.43 -40.10 16.43
CA LEU A 46 20.37 -40.40 14.99
C LEU A 46 18.93 -40.51 14.49
N GLY A 47 18.04 -41.15 15.27
CA GLY A 47 16.61 -41.22 14.97
C GLY A 47 15.97 -39.83 14.88
N ALA A 48 16.31 -38.93 15.80
CA ALA A 48 15.83 -37.54 15.77
C ALA A 48 16.31 -36.77 14.52
N LEU A 49 17.58 -36.95 14.12
CA LEU A 49 18.11 -36.36 12.89
C LEU A 49 17.39 -36.88 11.65
N LEU A 50 17.22 -38.20 11.55
CA LEU A 50 16.49 -38.83 10.44
C LEU A 50 15.02 -38.36 10.37
N LEU A 51 14.33 -38.41 11.53
CA LEU A 51 12.94 -37.96 11.61
C LEU A 51 12.80 -36.48 11.23
N SER A 52 13.73 -35.63 11.69
CA SER A 52 13.77 -34.22 11.33
C SER A 52 13.97 -34.04 9.81
N GLY A 53 14.84 -34.84 9.20
CA GLY A 53 15.09 -34.83 7.78
C GLY A 53 13.85 -35.23 6.95
N ILE A 54 13.16 -36.31 7.35
CA ILE A 54 12.00 -36.87 6.68
C ILE A 54 10.75 -35.98 6.89
N ALA A 55 10.42 -35.66 8.12
CA ALA A 55 9.25 -34.86 8.48
C ALA A 55 9.28 -33.47 7.82
N SER A 56 10.48 -32.94 7.65
CA SER A 56 10.64 -31.65 7.04
C SER A 56 10.53 -31.67 5.50
N LYS A 57 10.64 -32.81 4.80
CA LYS A 57 10.56 -32.90 3.32
C LYS A 57 9.14 -32.71 2.75
N GLY A 58 8.10 -33.05 3.50
CA GLY A 58 6.72 -33.15 2.96
C GLY A 58 5.91 -31.87 2.98
N GLY A 59 6.11 -30.99 3.98
CA GLY A 59 5.18 -29.93 4.30
C GLY A 59 5.13 -28.79 3.27
N LEU A 60 6.25 -28.14 3.02
CA LEU A 60 6.29 -26.93 2.19
C LEU A 60 5.90 -27.16 0.71
N LYS A 61 6.10 -28.36 0.17
CA LYS A 61 5.84 -28.67 -1.26
C LYS A 61 4.36 -28.48 -1.64
N HIS A 62 3.47 -28.69 -0.70
CA HIS A 62 2.03 -28.68 -0.93
C HIS A 62 1.36 -27.35 -0.52
N LEU A 63 2.15 -26.39 -0.06
CA LEU A 63 1.63 -25.06 0.26
C LEU A 63 1.44 -24.24 -1.01
N ARG A 64 0.31 -23.55 -1.07
CA ARG A 64 0.03 -22.47 -2.01
C ARG A 64 -0.27 -21.22 -1.20
N VAL A 65 0.23 -20.09 -1.67
CA VAL A 65 -0.08 -18.78 -1.12
C VAL A 65 -0.78 -17.98 -2.21
N ASP A 66 -1.95 -17.45 -1.89
CA ASP A 66 -2.71 -16.58 -2.76
C ASP A 66 -2.82 -15.21 -2.11
N PHE A 67 -2.70 -14.16 -2.91
CA PHE A 67 -2.99 -12.80 -2.51
C PHE A 67 -4.50 -12.58 -2.58
N GLU A 68 -5.12 -12.03 -1.53
CA GLU A 68 -6.56 -11.77 -1.52
C GLU A 68 -6.85 -10.29 -1.76
N ARG A 69 -6.28 -9.44 -0.93
CA ARG A 69 -6.51 -7.98 -1.02
C ARG A 69 -5.46 -7.21 -0.24
N VAL A 70 -5.33 -5.96 -0.61
CA VAL A 70 -4.70 -4.89 0.17
C VAL A 70 -5.66 -3.72 0.21
N ASP A 71 -5.77 -3.06 1.34
CA ASP A 71 -6.49 -1.81 1.47
C ASP A 71 -5.74 -0.70 0.69
N GLU A 72 -6.19 0.55 0.77
CA GLU A 72 -5.52 1.66 0.09
C GLU A 72 -4.03 1.71 0.49
N ALA A 73 -3.17 1.51 -0.50
CA ALA A 73 -1.72 1.45 -0.30
C ALA A 73 -1.07 2.78 -0.72
N TRP A 74 -0.38 3.42 0.21
CA TRP A 74 0.37 4.65 0.01
C TRP A 74 1.87 4.36 0.14
N ALA A 75 2.69 4.90 -0.73
CA ALA A 75 4.14 4.72 -0.66
C ALA A 75 4.72 5.22 0.67
N GLY A 76 5.54 4.38 1.31
CA GLY A 76 6.12 4.67 2.61
C GLY A 76 5.18 4.51 3.81
N ARG A 77 3.92 4.10 3.61
CA ARG A 77 2.97 3.83 4.70
C ARG A 77 2.55 2.37 4.73
N ALA A 78 2.32 1.88 5.94
CA ALA A 78 1.83 0.53 6.16
C ALA A 78 0.37 0.39 5.73
N ALA A 79 0.10 -0.57 4.83
CA ALA A 79 -1.24 -0.89 4.34
C ALA A 79 -1.67 -2.27 4.85
N ARG A 80 -2.89 -2.39 5.36
CA ARG A 80 -3.44 -3.67 5.78
C ARG A 80 -3.82 -4.49 4.57
N GLY A 81 -3.62 -5.79 4.67
CA GLY A 81 -4.05 -6.70 3.61
C GLY A 81 -4.15 -8.12 4.10
N ARG A 82 -4.51 -9.02 3.20
CA ARG A 82 -4.76 -10.41 3.53
C ARG A 82 -4.12 -11.35 2.52
N LEU A 83 -3.45 -12.36 3.05
CA LEU A 83 -2.93 -13.50 2.32
C LEU A 83 -3.73 -14.75 2.69
N ARG A 84 -3.90 -15.65 1.76
CA ARG A 84 -4.47 -16.97 1.98
C ARG A 84 -3.41 -18.03 1.76
N VAL A 85 -3.18 -18.87 2.77
CA VAL A 85 -2.27 -19.99 2.72
C VAL A 85 -3.06 -21.28 2.70
N VAL A 86 -2.91 -22.06 1.64
CA VAL A 86 -3.63 -23.33 1.43
C VAL A 86 -2.65 -24.49 1.51
N ASN A 87 -2.91 -25.44 2.40
CA ASN A 87 -2.18 -26.69 2.48
C ASN A 87 -2.90 -27.81 1.70
N ARG A 88 -2.39 -28.12 0.53
CA ARG A 88 -2.93 -29.19 -0.33
C ARG A 88 -2.48 -30.59 0.05
N SER A 89 -1.64 -30.74 1.07
CA SER A 89 -1.20 -32.05 1.54
C SER A 89 -2.35 -32.88 2.08
N ARG A 90 -2.34 -34.15 1.74
CA ARG A 90 -3.31 -35.12 2.30
C ARG A 90 -2.83 -35.71 3.63
N ILE A 91 -1.53 -35.62 3.91
CA ILE A 91 -0.86 -36.36 4.99
C ILE A 91 -0.25 -35.41 6.02
N TRP A 92 0.37 -34.29 5.56
CA TRP A 92 1.24 -33.47 6.40
C TRP A 92 0.58 -32.15 6.80
N ASN A 93 0.55 -31.89 8.11
CA ASN A 93 0.35 -30.55 8.63
C ASN A 93 1.67 -29.79 8.50
N VAL A 94 1.59 -28.50 8.18
CA VAL A 94 2.76 -27.62 8.19
C VAL A 94 2.77 -26.83 9.49
N ARG A 95 3.89 -26.82 10.18
CA ARG A 95 4.09 -26.13 11.45
C ARG A 95 5.26 -25.17 11.35
N ASP A 96 5.26 -24.15 12.22
CA ASP A 96 6.31 -23.11 12.29
C ASP A 96 6.62 -22.50 10.92
N LEU A 97 5.55 -22.09 10.23
CA LEU A 97 5.68 -21.46 8.91
C LEU A 97 5.92 -19.97 9.08
N ILE A 98 6.96 -19.48 8.43
CA ILE A 98 7.27 -18.05 8.34
C ILE A 98 7.20 -17.65 6.86
N LEU A 99 6.44 -16.58 6.58
CA LEU A 99 6.34 -15.98 5.25
C LEU A 99 7.12 -14.68 5.25
N THR A 100 7.91 -14.46 4.22
CA THR A 100 8.62 -13.19 3.99
C THR A 100 8.54 -12.77 2.54
N SER A 101 8.42 -11.47 2.32
CA SER A 101 8.49 -10.81 1.00
C SER A 101 9.04 -9.40 1.22
N PRO A 102 9.67 -8.77 0.22
CA PRO A 102 10.09 -7.38 0.29
C PRO A 102 8.93 -6.40 0.57
N GLU A 103 7.73 -6.76 0.12
CA GLU A 103 6.52 -5.94 0.27
C GLU A 103 5.79 -6.17 1.60
N LEU A 104 6.22 -7.15 2.41
CA LEU A 104 5.68 -7.35 3.77
C LEU A 104 6.44 -6.47 4.76
N ALA A 105 5.72 -5.71 5.57
CA ALA A 105 6.31 -4.86 6.61
C ALA A 105 7.10 -5.67 7.67
N ALA A 106 6.68 -6.90 7.91
CA ALA A 106 7.35 -7.84 8.83
C ALA A 106 7.10 -9.29 8.39
N PRO A 107 7.99 -10.23 8.81
CA PRO A 107 7.74 -11.65 8.62
C PRO A 107 6.42 -12.10 9.29
N VAL A 108 5.62 -12.88 8.57
CA VAL A 108 4.35 -13.41 9.08
C VAL A 108 4.54 -14.82 9.59
N PHE A 109 4.23 -15.04 10.87
CA PHE A 109 4.33 -16.34 11.50
C PHE A 109 2.97 -17.06 11.53
N VAL A 110 3.00 -18.34 11.18
CA VAL A 110 1.83 -19.23 11.23
C VAL A 110 2.18 -20.49 11.98
N ALA A 111 1.56 -20.69 13.13
CA ALA A 111 1.89 -21.83 14.01
C ALA A 111 1.58 -23.16 13.32
N VAL A 112 0.43 -23.28 12.68
CA VAL A 112 0.04 -24.51 11.98
C VAL A 112 -0.89 -24.21 10.80
N VAL A 113 -0.66 -24.90 9.68
CA VAL A 113 -1.61 -25.03 8.57
C VAL A 113 -1.93 -26.50 8.43
N GLU A 114 -3.12 -26.88 8.84
CA GLU A 114 -3.56 -28.27 8.81
C GLU A 114 -3.66 -28.80 7.38
N ARG A 115 -3.56 -30.13 7.25
CA ARG A 115 -3.76 -30.81 5.96
C ARG A 115 -5.14 -30.52 5.38
N ARG A 116 -5.19 -30.24 4.06
CA ARG A 116 -6.42 -29.90 3.33
C ARG A 116 -7.22 -28.70 3.88
N ARG A 117 -6.53 -27.83 4.66
CA ARG A 117 -7.12 -26.61 5.21
C ARG A 117 -6.44 -25.38 4.63
N GLU A 118 -7.12 -24.28 4.76
CA GLU A 118 -6.60 -22.95 4.46
C GLU A 118 -6.64 -22.06 5.69
N VAL A 119 -5.77 -21.08 5.71
CA VAL A 119 -5.68 -20.07 6.76
C VAL A 119 -5.60 -18.70 6.08
N HIS A 120 -6.45 -17.79 6.53
CA HIS A 120 -6.42 -16.39 6.13
C HIS A 120 -5.53 -15.62 7.11
N LEU A 121 -4.58 -14.87 6.58
CA LEU A 121 -3.59 -14.15 7.36
C LEU A 121 -3.75 -12.66 7.12
N ASP A 122 -4.25 -11.96 8.11
CA ASP A 122 -4.21 -10.50 8.10
C ASP A 122 -2.77 -10.07 8.35
N THR A 123 -2.25 -9.26 7.46
CA THR A 123 -0.86 -8.82 7.47
C THR A 123 -0.74 -7.37 7.03
N THR A 124 0.45 -6.84 7.17
CA THR A 124 0.75 -5.46 6.79
C THR A 124 1.76 -5.46 5.66
N PHE A 125 1.43 -4.73 4.60
CA PHE A 125 2.31 -4.48 3.46
C PHE A 125 2.96 -3.11 3.60
N LEU A 126 4.16 -2.98 3.08
CA LEU A 126 4.90 -1.72 3.00
C LEU A 126 5.48 -1.58 1.61
N PHE A 127 4.97 -0.64 0.85
CA PHE A 127 5.46 -0.34 -0.49
C PHE A 127 6.30 0.94 -0.45
N HIS A 128 7.46 0.93 -1.08
CA HIS A 128 8.38 2.07 -1.05
C HIS A 128 8.17 3.06 -2.20
N HIS A 129 7.65 2.58 -3.32
CA HIS A 129 7.44 3.37 -4.54
C HIS A 129 5.96 3.33 -4.93
N ARG A 130 5.48 4.43 -5.50
CA ARG A 130 4.15 4.48 -6.11
C ARG A 130 4.12 3.69 -7.42
N GLY A 131 2.94 3.43 -7.93
CA GLY A 131 2.73 2.79 -9.23
C GLY A 131 2.02 1.45 -9.14
N LEU A 132 2.06 0.70 -10.22
CA LEU A 132 1.54 -0.66 -10.26
C LEU A 132 2.61 -1.64 -9.77
N VAL A 133 2.46 -2.13 -8.55
CA VAL A 133 3.36 -3.12 -7.97
C VAL A 133 2.80 -4.52 -8.17
N GLN A 134 3.59 -5.37 -8.80
CA GLN A 134 3.26 -6.78 -8.99
C GLN A 134 3.87 -7.63 -7.89
N LEU A 135 3.02 -8.27 -7.10
CA LEU A 135 3.45 -9.25 -6.11
C LEU A 135 3.76 -10.57 -6.82
N ASN A 136 5.03 -10.93 -6.88
CA ASN A 136 5.47 -12.06 -7.69
C ASN A 136 5.80 -13.30 -6.85
N THR A 137 6.45 -13.12 -5.71
CA THR A 137 6.99 -14.24 -4.92
C THR A 137 6.91 -13.99 -3.42
N ILE A 138 6.68 -15.08 -2.67
CA ILE A 138 6.83 -15.14 -1.21
C ILE A 138 7.78 -16.26 -0.87
N ASP A 139 8.71 -15.99 0.02
CA ASP A 139 9.62 -16.99 0.58
C ASP A 139 8.99 -17.61 1.84
N LEU A 140 8.86 -18.91 1.86
CA LEU A 140 8.34 -19.72 2.95
C LEU A 140 9.49 -20.37 3.69
N TYR A 141 9.48 -20.29 5.02
CA TYR A 141 10.49 -20.90 5.88
C TYR A 141 9.82 -21.78 6.93
N THR A 142 10.47 -22.88 7.29
CA THR A 142 10.13 -23.68 8.48
C THR A 142 11.36 -24.29 9.11
N ARG A 143 11.34 -24.49 10.43
CA ARG A 143 12.36 -25.19 11.19
C ARG A 143 11.83 -26.46 11.84
N TYR A 144 10.58 -26.78 11.60
CA TYR A 144 9.92 -27.96 12.18
C TYR A 144 10.59 -29.28 11.70
N PRO A 145 10.71 -30.35 12.56
CA PRO A 145 10.21 -30.44 13.94
C PRO A 145 11.16 -29.92 15.03
N PHE A 146 12.47 -30.20 14.94
CA PHE A 146 13.41 -29.97 16.04
C PHE A 146 14.30 -28.74 15.87
N GLY A 147 14.08 -27.97 14.83
CA GLY A 147 14.89 -26.80 14.56
C GLY A 147 16.28 -27.07 13.99
N PHE A 148 16.63 -28.32 13.68
CA PHE A 148 17.94 -28.68 13.14
C PHE A 148 18.18 -28.20 11.74
N PHE A 149 17.11 -28.16 10.92
CA PHE A 149 17.14 -27.75 9.51
C PHE A 149 16.22 -26.57 9.28
N LEU A 150 16.77 -25.52 8.67
CA LEU A 150 16.00 -24.44 8.09
C LEU A 150 15.69 -24.78 6.63
N LYS A 151 14.42 -24.83 6.30
CA LYS A 151 13.98 -25.03 4.92
C LYS A 151 13.39 -23.77 4.39
N LYS A 152 13.80 -23.46 3.17
CA LYS A 152 13.28 -22.34 2.39
C LYS A 152 12.61 -22.88 1.12
N ARG A 153 11.45 -22.34 0.77
CA ARG A 153 10.80 -22.53 -0.51
C ARG A 153 10.25 -21.21 -1.02
N ARG A 154 10.54 -20.87 -2.25
CA ARG A 154 9.95 -19.72 -2.93
C ARG A 154 8.66 -20.14 -3.64
N VAL A 155 7.57 -19.41 -3.41
CA VAL A 155 6.26 -19.65 -4.02
C VAL A 155 5.91 -18.45 -4.88
N LYS A 156 5.42 -18.71 -6.09
CA LYS A 156 4.87 -17.66 -6.93
C LYS A 156 3.49 -17.29 -6.41
N ILE A 157 3.24 -16.00 -6.29
CA ILE A 157 1.93 -15.42 -6.05
C ILE A 157 1.56 -14.53 -7.23
N ARG A 158 0.31 -14.13 -7.32
CA ARG A 158 -0.15 -13.17 -8.31
C ARG A 158 -1.05 -12.17 -7.60
N GLY A 159 -0.70 -10.92 -7.72
CA GLY A 159 -1.49 -9.81 -7.20
C GLY A 159 -0.92 -8.51 -7.73
N ASP A 160 -1.80 -7.67 -8.25
CA ASP A 160 -1.46 -6.33 -8.71
C ASP A 160 -2.02 -5.33 -7.70
N VAL A 161 -1.16 -4.46 -7.20
CA VAL A 161 -1.50 -3.43 -6.23
C VAL A 161 -1.16 -2.07 -6.81
N VAL A 162 -2.14 -1.19 -6.90
CA VAL A 162 -1.88 0.22 -7.22
C VAL A 162 -1.48 0.91 -5.93
N VAL A 163 -0.23 1.38 -5.88
CA VAL A 163 0.34 2.10 -4.75
C VAL A 163 0.27 3.59 -5.03
N TYR A 164 -0.45 4.32 -4.19
CA TYR A 164 -0.62 5.76 -4.29
C TYR A 164 0.68 6.51 -3.91
N PRO A 165 0.85 7.75 -4.37
CA PRO A 165 2.03 8.54 -4.04
C PRO A 165 2.24 8.69 -2.54
N ARG A 166 3.47 8.97 -2.13
CA ARG A 166 3.80 9.26 -0.74
C ARG A 166 3.11 10.55 -0.29
N LEU A 167 2.45 10.50 0.86
CA LEU A 167 1.92 11.71 1.50
C LEU A 167 3.00 12.34 2.36
N LEU A 168 3.29 13.62 2.08
CA LEU A 168 4.21 14.45 2.85
C LEU A 168 3.53 15.04 4.09
N ASP A 169 4.30 15.74 4.91
CA ASP A 169 3.72 16.42 6.08
C ASP A 169 2.74 17.52 5.64
N ALA A 170 1.61 17.57 6.34
CA ALA A 170 0.51 18.48 6.01
C ALA A 170 0.87 19.98 6.09
N GLU A 171 1.98 20.33 6.74
CA GLU A 171 2.45 21.71 6.85
C GLU A 171 2.82 22.31 5.49
N ALA A 172 3.53 21.55 4.64
CA ALA A 172 3.87 21.97 3.28
C ALA A 172 2.63 22.18 2.40
N ALA A 173 1.58 21.38 2.63
CA ALA A 173 0.31 21.59 1.96
C ALA A 173 -0.44 22.83 2.47
N ARG A 174 -0.39 23.12 3.78
CA ARG A 174 -1.07 24.26 4.43
C ARG A 174 -0.64 25.61 3.87
N GLU A 175 0.63 25.78 3.56
CA GLU A 175 1.13 27.04 2.98
C GLU A 175 0.48 27.34 1.63
N ARG A 176 0.22 26.32 0.82
CA ARG A 176 -0.46 26.47 -0.47
C ARG A 176 -1.97 26.73 -0.36
N PHE A 177 -2.58 26.43 0.80
CA PHE A 177 -3.98 26.76 1.07
C PHE A 177 -4.18 28.21 1.54
N ARG A 178 -3.14 28.88 2.05
CA ARG A 178 -3.25 30.27 2.53
C ARG A 178 -3.88 31.25 1.52
N PRO A 179 -3.52 31.22 0.22
CA PRO A 179 -4.15 32.10 -0.76
C PRO A 179 -5.65 31.80 -0.93
N ILE A 180 -6.01 30.51 -0.94
CA ILE A 180 -7.40 30.04 -1.14
C ILE A 180 -8.26 30.41 0.08
N ASP A 181 -7.75 30.21 1.28
CA ASP A 181 -8.43 30.60 2.54
C ASP A 181 -8.52 32.14 2.66
N GLY A 182 -7.50 32.88 2.22
CA GLY A 182 -7.47 34.33 2.26
C GLY A 182 -8.50 35.01 1.33
N GLU A 183 -8.71 34.48 0.14
CA GLU A 183 -9.73 35.00 -0.78
C GLU A 183 -11.16 34.70 -0.28
N GLN A 184 -11.39 33.56 0.36
CA GLN A 184 -12.68 33.24 0.97
C GLN A 184 -13.00 34.12 2.17
N HIS A 185 -12.00 34.52 2.97
CA HIS A 185 -12.17 35.44 4.09
C HIS A 185 -12.34 36.89 3.63
N SER A 186 -11.81 37.27 2.47
CA SER A 186 -12.01 38.61 1.90
C SER A 186 -13.38 38.80 1.27
N ALA A 187 -14.01 37.70 0.82
CA ALA A 187 -15.40 37.72 0.30
C ALA A 187 -16.46 37.62 1.43
N SER A 188 -16.03 37.15 2.63
CA SER A 188 -16.93 36.96 3.78
C SER A 188 -16.63 37.96 4.88
N ARG A 189 -17.03 39.22 4.71
CA ARG A 189 -17.25 40.12 5.86
C ARG A 189 -18.47 39.66 6.61
N PRO A 190 -18.39 39.34 7.92
CA PRO A 190 -19.56 38.97 8.71
C PRO A 190 -20.44 40.22 8.94
N GLY A 191 -21.55 40.31 8.22
CA GLY A 191 -22.67 41.13 8.53
C GLY A 191 -23.86 40.25 8.93
N PRO A 192 -24.80 40.69 9.77
CA PRO A 192 -25.95 39.93 10.15
C PRO A 192 -26.95 39.87 8.97
N GLY A 193 -26.84 38.80 8.13
CA GLY A 193 -27.72 38.55 7.00
C GLY A 193 -27.01 37.67 5.98
N SER A 194 -27.55 36.50 5.73
CA SER A 194 -27.09 35.57 4.71
C SER A 194 -26.94 36.26 3.37
N ASP A 195 -25.72 36.45 2.87
CA ASP A 195 -25.46 37.04 1.57
C ASP A 195 -26.00 36.15 0.46
N VAL A 196 -27.04 36.70 -0.19
CA VAL A 196 -27.65 36.11 -1.36
C VAL A 196 -26.85 36.59 -2.58
N HIS A 197 -26.05 35.69 -3.16
CA HIS A 197 -25.15 36.07 -4.25
C HIS A 197 -25.85 36.24 -5.58
N ALA A 198 -26.90 35.49 -5.85
CA ALA A 198 -27.70 35.61 -7.08
C ALA A 198 -29.15 35.24 -6.86
N PHE A 199 -30.00 35.75 -7.76
CA PHE A 199 -31.39 35.36 -7.83
C PHE A 199 -31.64 34.81 -9.25
N ARG A 200 -32.23 33.61 -9.36
CA ARG A 200 -32.67 33.04 -10.61
C ARG A 200 -34.14 32.65 -10.55
N GLU A 201 -34.76 32.50 -11.71
CA GLU A 201 -36.10 31.92 -11.76
C GLU A 201 -36.13 30.47 -11.30
N TYR A 202 -37.23 30.11 -10.66
CA TYR A 202 -37.52 28.75 -10.23
C TYR A 202 -37.63 27.80 -11.43
N THR A 203 -36.94 26.69 -11.36
CA THR A 203 -37.06 25.60 -12.34
C THR A 203 -37.63 24.37 -11.64
N ARG A 204 -38.45 23.59 -12.35
CA ARG A 204 -39.07 22.38 -11.80
C ARG A 204 -38.03 21.42 -11.22
N GLY A 205 -38.09 21.19 -9.87
CA GLY A 205 -37.10 20.41 -9.15
C GLY A 205 -36.34 21.17 -8.06
N ASP A 206 -36.42 22.49 -8.05
CA ASP A 206 -35.78 23.30 -7.01
C ASP A 206 -36.50 23.19 -5.68
N SER A 207 -35.71 23.19 -4.59
CA SER A 207 -36.28 23.16 -3.24
C SER A 207 -37.00 24.46 -2.85
N LEU A 208 -38.23 24.36 -2.42
CA LEU A 208 -39.05 25.47 -1.97
C LEU A 208 -38.46 26.23 -0.76
N ARG A 209 -37.52 25.65 -0.05
CA ARG A 209 -36.82 26.29 1.07
C ARG A 209 -35.96 27.46 0.65
N HIS A 210 -35.50 27.47 -0.58
CA HIS A 210 -34.64 28.52 -1.15
C HIS A 210 -35.39 29.60 -1.90
N VAL A 211 -36.73 29.60 -1.87
CA VAL A 211 -37.54 30.62 -2.50
C VAL A 211 -37.41 31.96 -1.77
N ALA A 212 -37.08 33.00 -2.51
CA ALA A 212 -37.05 34.38 -2.03
C ALA A 212 -38.44 34.96 -2.01
N TRP A 213 -39.31 34.59 -1.07
CA TRP A 213 -40.73 34.91 -1.02
C TRP A 213 -41.01 36.39 -1.21
N LYS A 214 -40.26 37.28 -0.53
CA LYS A 214 -40.44 38.73 -0.64
C LYS A 214 -40.18 39.24 -2.06
N LYS A 215 -39.16 38.72 -2.72
CA LYS A 215 -38.79 39.15 -4.09
C LYS A 215 -39.69 38.48 -5.16
N SER A 216 -40.10 37.25 -4.91
CA SER A 216 -41.06 36.53 -5.75
C SER A 216 -42.42 37.24 -5.78
N ALA A 217 -42.89 37.69 -4.62
CA ALA A 217 -44.13 38.47 -4.53
C ALA A 217 -44.07 39.81 -5.27
N SER A 218 -42.94 40.50 -5.22
CA SER A 218 -42.78 41.80 -5.92
C SER A 218 -42.62 41.63 -7.43
N LEU A 219 -42.15 40.52 -7.93
CA LEU A 219 -41.88 40.26 -9.35
C LEU A 219 -42.97 39.42 -10.02
N GLY A 220 -43.97 38.92 -9.27
CA GLY A 220 -45.02 38.05 -9.78
C GLY A 220 -44.53 36.69 -10.31
N ARG A 221 -43.34 36.26 -9.98
CA ARG A 221 -42.73 35.03 -10.44
C ARG A 221 -41.82 34.43 -9.34
N TRP A 222 -41.70 33.12 -9.31
CA TRP A 222 -40.93 32.47 -8.28
C TRP A 222 -39.43 32.63 -8.51
N ILE A 223 -38.75 33.16 -7.50
CA ILE A 223 -37.33 33.49 -7.52
C ILE A 223 -36.65 32.63 -6.45
N ILE A 224 -35.61 31.90 -6.84
CA ILE A 224 -34.76 31.14 -5.96
C ILE A 224 -33.56 31.99 -5.55
N LYS A 225 -33.24 31.95 -4.26
CA LYS A 225 -31.97 32.46 -3.75
C LYS A 225 -30.89 31.45 -4.06
N GLN A 226 -29.92 31.84 -4.87
CA GLN A 226 -28.67 31.09 -4.93
C GLN A 226 -27.79 31.56 -3.80
N THR A 227 -27.62 30.69 -2.79
CA THR A 227 -26.67 30.92 -1.70
C THR A 227 -25.29 30.54 -2.16
N GLU A 228 -24.28 31.30 -1.78
CA GLU A 228 -22.85 31.09 -2.09
C GLU A 228 -22.28 29.74 -1.64
N LEU A 229 -23.02 28.99 -0.86
CA LEU A 229 -22.56 27.75 -0.24
C LEU A 229 -22.22 26.60 -1.23
N GLU A 230 -22.65 26.70 -2.48
CA GLU A 230 -22.37 25.65 -3.48
C GLU A 230 -21.24 26.00 -4.45
N ALA A 231 -20.87 27.27 -4.59
CA ALA A 231 -19.80 27.71 -5.51
C ALA A 231 -18.42 27.85 -4.85
N GLY A 232 -18.34 27.76 -3.52
CA GLY A 232 -17.18 28.25 -2.75
C GLY A 232 -16.13 27.21 -2.35
N ARG A 233 -16.30 25.93 -2.69
CA ARG A 233 -15.37 24.89 -2.23
C ARG A 233 -14.77 24.00 -3.31
N ALA A 234 -14.78 24.43 -4.55
CA ALA A 234 -14.10 23.72 -5.63
C ALA A 234 -12.66 24.20 -5.77
N VAL A 235 -11.72 23.28 -5.75
CA VAL A 235 -10.30 23.54 -6.00
C VAL A 235 -9.88 22.80 -7.26
N HIS A 236 -9.35 23.56 -8.21
CA HIS A 236 -8.79 23.01 -9.44
C HIS A 236 -7.28 22.79 -9.28
N VAL A 237 -6.85 21.56 -9.40
CA VAL A 237 -5.44 21.14 -9.29
C VAL A 237 -4.94 20.76 -10.68
N VAL A 238 -3.90 21.40 -11.12
CA VAL A 238 -3.24 21.11 -12.39
C VAL A 238 -1.91 20.40 -12.10
N VAL A 239 -1.74 19.22 -12.67
CA VAL A 239 -0.47 18.46 -12.54
C VAL A 239 0.21 18.41 -13.90
N ASP A 240 1.34 19.10 -14.00
CA ASP A 240 2.18 19.09 -15.19
C ASP A 240 3.26 18.00 -15.06
N PRO A 241 3.16 16.89 -15.82
CA PRO A 241 4.14 15.81 -15.76
C PRO A 241 5.40 16.07 -16.58
N TYR A 242 5.56 17.26 -17.15
CA TYR A 242 6.76 17.60 -17.90
C TYR A 242 8.00 17.58 -17.00
N LYS A 243 9.00 16.78 -17.40
CA LYS A 243 10.29 16.70 -16.74
C LYS A 243 11.40 17.15 -17.69
N PRO A 244 12.01 18.32 -17.46
CA PRO A 244 13.14 18.78 -18.27
C PRO A 244 14.32 17.78 -18.25
N ARG A 245 15.07 17.71 -19.34
CA ARG A 245 16.27 16.87 -19.40
C ARG A 245 17.29 17.29 -18.34
N GLY A 246 17.87 16.29 -17.65
CA GLY A 246 18.86 16.50 -16.60
C GLY A 246 18.28 16.77 -15.20
N VAL A 247 16.95 16.79 -15.04
CA VAL A 247 16.31 16.83 -13.72
C VAL A 247 16.23 15.43 -13.14
N PRO A 248 16.63 15.21 -11.85
CA PRO A 248 16.53 13.92 -11.18
C PRO A 248 15.10 13.38 -11.14
N ASP A 249 14.95 12.05 -11.11
CA ASP A 249 13.63 11.41 -10.95
C ASP A 249 13.01 11.73 -9.59
N ASP A 250 13.81 11.93 -8.57
CA ASP A 250 13.36 12.29 -7.22
C ASP A 250 12.60 13.62 -7.19
N ASP A 251 12.97 14.60 -8.04
CA ASP A 251 12.24 15.88 -8.12
C ASP A 251 10.84 15.70 -8.72
N PHE A 252 10.69 14.78 -9.67
CA PHE A 252 9.38 14.42 -10.23
C PHE A 252 8.53 13.68 -9.20
N GLU A 253 9.11 12.71 -8.49
CA GLU A 253 8.43 11.98 -7.43
C GLU A 253 7.99 12.89 -6.28
N GLN A 254 8.81 13.88 -5.96
CA GLN A 254 8.50 14.91 -4.98
C GLN A 254 7.30 15.76 -5.40
N MET A 255 7.28 16.24 -6.65
CA MET A 255 6.16 17.01 -7.21
C MET A 255 4.86 16.22 -7.14
N VAL A 256 4.86 14.94 -7.56
CA VAL A 256 3.67 14.08 -7.51
C VAL A 256 3.21 13.85 -6.07
N SER A 257 4.16 13.71 -5.13
CA SER A 257 3.87 13.56 -3.70
C SER A 257 3.27 14.84 -3.10
N GLU A 258 3.75 16.02 -3.51
CA GLU A 258 3.18 17.31 -3.12
C GLU A 258 1.75 17.48 -3.65
N ALA A 259 1.51 17.15 -4.94
CA ALA A 259 0.18 17.19 -5.53
C ALA A 259 -0.80 16.25 -4.81
N ALA A 260 -0.37 15.00 -4.57
CA ALA A 260 -1.20 14.01 -3.85
C ALA A 260 -1.51 14.45 -2.42
N THR A 261 -0.54 15.06 -1.72
CA THR A 261 -0.72 15.56 -0.35
C THR A 261 -1.71 16.72 -0.33
N PHE A 262 -1.59 17.63 -1.29
CA PHE A 262 -2.52 18.75 -1.42
C PHE A 262 -3.95 18.26 -1.70
N VAL A 263 -4.12 17.38 -2.68
CA VAL A 263 -5.42 16.79 -3.01
C VAL A 263 -6.02 16.07 -1.79
N HIS A 264 -5.22 15.26 -1.10
CA HIS A 264 -5.66 14.54 0.08
C HIS A 264 -6.13 15.47 1.20
N GLU A 265 -5.41 16.56 1.46
CA GLU A 265 -5.79 17.54 2.49
C GLU A 265 -7.01 18.37 2.05
N ALA A 266 -7.13 18.71 0.75
CA ALA A 266 -8.30 19.40 0.21
C ALA A 266 -9.59 18.58 0.41
N LEU A 267 -9.54 17.30 0.05
CA LEU A 267 -10.66 16.36 0.24
C LEU A 267 -11.01 16.20 1.73
N ARG A 268 -10.00 16.10 2.61
CA ARG A 268 -10.23 16.05 4.06
C ARG A 268 -10.92 17.29 4.63
N ARG A 269 -10.67 18.47 4.04
CA ARG A 269 -11.31 19.72 4.41
C ARG A 269 -12.70 19.90 3.78
N GLY A 270 -13.14 18.93 2.96
CA GLY A 270 -14.44 18.93 2.30
C GLY A 270 -14.50 19.81 1.07
N PHE A 271 -13.34 20.08 0.41
CA PHE A 271 -13.33 20.71 -0.91
C PHE A 271 -13.69 19.70 -1.99
N GLU A 272 -14.42 20.15 -2.99
CA GLU A 272 -14.56 19.43 -4.25
C GLU A 272 -13.28 19.65 -5.07
N VAL A 273 -12.58 18.56 -5.42
CA VAL A 273 -11.29 18.64 -6.11
C VAL A 273 -11.45 18.17 -7.54
N VAL A 274 -11.03 19.03 -8.47
CA VAL A 274 -10.91 18.69 -9.88
C VAL A 274 -9.43 18.66 -10.24
N VAL A 275 -8.94 17.52 -10.73
CA VAL A 275 -7.54 17.37 -11.13
C VAL A 275 -7.43 17.29 -12.64
N SER A 276 -6.68 18.22 -13.23
CA SER A 276 -6.36 18.24 -14.65
C SER A 276 -4.93 17.75 -14.89
N MET A 277 -4.82 16.80 -15.78
CA MET A 277 -3.57 16.24 -16.32
C MET A 277 -3.64 16.26 -17.85
N PRO A 278 -2.55 15.99 -18.59
CA PRO A 278 -2.59 15.90 -20.05
C PRO A 278 -3.71 14.95 -20.51
N ARG A 279 -4.68 15.49 -21.25
CA ARG A 279 -5.82 14.75 -21.82
C ARG A 279 -6.80 14.12 -20.80
N LEU A 280 -6.72 14.50 -19.52
CA LEU A 280 -7.51 13.89 -18.48
C LEU A 280 -7.96 14.93 -17.44
N GLU A 281 -9.25 14.95 -17.14
CA GLU A 281 -9.83 15.70 -16.03
C GLU A 281 -10.58 14.74 -15.12
N LEU A 282 -10.26 14.75 -13.85
CA LEU A 282 -10.75 13.78 -12.86
C LEU A 282 -11.40 14.51 -11.68
N ARG A 283 -12.49 13.94 -11.17
CA ARG A 283 -13.26 14.46 -10.03
C ARG A 283 -13.43 13.41 -8.92
N ALA A 284 -13.35 12.13 -9.25
CA ALA A 284 -13.50 11.06 -8.27
C ALA A 284 -12.19 10.78 -7.56
N ASP A 285 -12.21 10.78 -6.22
CA ASP A 285 -11.03 10.64 -5.35
C ASP A 285 -10.14 9.46 -5.72
N ARG A 286 -10.75 8.28 -5.87
CA ARG A 286 -10.00 7.05 -6.21
C ARG A 286 -9.35 7.11 -7.59
N GLU A 287 -10.00 7.74 -8.55
CA GLU A 287 -9.48 7.90 -9.91
C GLU A 287 -8.33 8.90 -9.92
N ILE A 288 -8.42 9.97 -9.15
CA ILE A 288 -7.36 10.97 -8.98
C ILE A 288 -6.10 10.31 -8.42
N PHE A 289 -6.19 9.61 -7.29
CA PHE A 289 -5.02 8.97 -6.68
C PHE A 289 -4.46 7.85 -7.54
N ARG A 290 -5.31 7.12 -8.25
CA ARG A 290 -4.87 6.11 -9.22
C ARG A 290 -4.12 6.75 -10.39
N ALA A 291 -4.60 7.85 -10.93
CA ALA A 291 -3.91 8.57 -12.01
C ALA A 291 -2.58 9.14 -11.53
N LEU A 292 -2.52 9.75 -10.33
CA LEU A 292 -1.29 10.22 -9.72
C LEU A 292 -0.30 9.08 -9.43
N ALA A 293 -0.79 7.88 -9.10
CA ALA A 293 0.05 6.71 -8.93
C ALA A 293 0.73 6.27 -10.24
N LEU A 294 0.02 6.37 -11.35
CA LEU A 294 0.43 5.84 -12.65
C LEU A 294 1.01 6.90 -13.60
N ILE A 295 1.05 8.17 -13.18
CA ILE A 295 1.59 9.26 -14.01
C ILE A 295 3.08 9.07 -14.23
N GLU A 296 3.51 9.14 -15.49
CA GLU A 296 4.92 9.06 -15.89
C GLU A 296 5.42 10.43 -16.37
N PRO A 297 6.72 10.70 -16.27
CA PRO A 297 7.29 11.96 -16.74
C PRO A 297 7.19 12.08 -18.26
N LEU A 298 6.71 13.23 -18.73
CA LEU A 298 6.65 13.58 -20.15
C LEU A 298 7.88 14.40 -20.55
N GLN A 299 8.28 14.25 -21.83
CA GLN A 299 9.40 15.01 -22.43
C GLN A 299 8.93 16.31 -23.09
N GLU A 300 7.64 16.46 -23.31
CA GLU A 300 7.03 17.65 -23.92
C GLU A 300 6.25 18.43 -22.86
N PRO A 301 6.38 19.77 -22.84
CA PRO A 301 5.64 20.58 -21.88
C PRO A 301 4.13 20.49 -22.12
N PHE A 302 3.41 20.37 -21.05
CA PHE A 302 1.97 20.45 -21.04
C PHE A 302 1.53 21.91 -20.81
N VAL A 303 0.66 22.44 -21.67
CA VAL A 303 0.08 23.76 -21.49
C VAL A 303 -1.32 23.60 -20.89
N PRO A 304 -1.45 23.73 -19.56
CA PRO A 304 -2.73 23.59 -18.91
C PRO A 304 -3.64 24.81 -19.16
N ILE A 305 -4.94 24.56 -19.15
CA ILE A 305 -5.91 25.65 -18.99
C ILE A 305 -5.94 25.99 -17.50
N VAL A 306 -5.36 27.12 -17.14
CA VAL A 306 -5.26 27.57 -15.74
C VAL A 306 -6.35 28.62 -15.49
N ASP A 307 -7.24 28.35 -14.56
CA ASP A 307 -8.21 29.31 -14.04
C ASP A 307 -7.65 30.03 -12.80
N ARG A 308 -8.25 31.15 -12.37
CA ARG A 308 -7.75 31.96 -11.23
C ARG A 308 -7.62 31.18 -9.92
N ASN A 309 -8.42 30.12 -9.74
CA ASN A 309 -8.41 29.25 -8.56
C ASN A 309 -7.64 27.94 -8.77
N SER A 310 -6.77 27.86 -9.77
CA SER A 310 -6.01 26.66 -10.07
C SER A 310 -4.68 26.63 -9.31
N VAL A 311 -4.40 25.50 -8.65
CA VAL A 311 -3.10 25.21 -8.03
C VAL A 311 -2.30 24.33 -8.97
N VAL A 312 -1.15 24.84 -9.44
CA VAL A 312 -0.31 24.14 -10.42
C VAL A 312 0.86 23.44 -9.71
N PHE A 313 1.01 22.17 -10.02
CA PHE A 313 2.16 21.35 -9.62
C PHE A 313 2.98 21.02 -10.87
N ALA A 314 4.21 21.52 -10.91
CA ALA A 314 5.20 21.26 -11.96
C ALA A 314 6.54 20.95 -11.33
N VAL A 315 7.39 20.27 -12.07
CA VAL A 315 8.76 19.94 -11.62
C VAL A 315 9.57 21.22 -11.48
N ARG A 316 10.08 21.51 -10.27
CA ARG A 316 10.99 22.61 -9.99
C ARG A 316 12.40 22.06 -9.77
N ARG A 317 13.41 22.73 -10.31
CA ARG A 317 14.80 22.36 -10.02
C ARG A 317 15.10 22.56 -8.54
N SER A 318 15.85 21.64 -7.96
CA SER A 318 16.26 21.68 -6.55
C SER A 318 16.98 22.96 -6.12
N ASP A 319 17.63 23.64 -7.07
CA ASP A 319 18.33 24.92 -6.83
C ASP A 319 17.36 26.08 -6.57
N GLU A 320 16.15 26.05 -7.12
CA GLU A 320 15.13 27.08 -6.93
C GLU A 320 14.40 26.96 -5.57
N ARG A 321 14.48 25.80 -4.91
CA ARG A 321 13.86 25.56 -3.58
C ARG A 321 14.62 26.20 -2.42
N LYS A 322 15.89 26.54 -2.60
CA LYS A 322 16.73 27.16 -1.55
C LYS A 322 16.61 28.68 -1.50
N SER A 323 15.95 29.28 -2.47
CA SER A 323 15.83 30.75 -2.61
C SER A 323 14.40 31.28 -2.41
N ALA A 324 13.43 30.43 -2.07
CA ALA A 324 12.07 30.77 -1.71
C ALA A 324 11.79 30.44 -0.24
#